data_8019aa03817695cdb70a31c53c43d47a
#
_entry.id   8019aa03817695cdb70a31c53c43d47a
#
_cell.length_a   1.000
_cell.length_b   1.000
_cell.length_c   1.000
_cell.angle_alpha   90.00
_cell.angle_beta   90.00
_cell.angle_gamma   90.00
#
_symmetry.space_group_name_H-M   'P 1'
#
loop_
_entity.id
_entity.type
_entity.pdbx_description
1 polymer ?
#
loop_
_entity_poly.entity_id
_entity_poly.type
_entity_poly.pdbx_seq_one_letter_code
_entity_poly.pdbx_strand_id
1 'polypeptide(L)'
;MQITPDGDYTQTGVMWNKFGYTSPHHKQYVTAPEKSGLYYFHAKGESGAFFSFPWIVAPAQPENDIAVLASNINWNAYNSFGGRSNYIHTDRFPPTPTINARLELKRYTDPEHINYDTEEYAPLSFDRPEPINHIPEEVHITDPIAGRAACHVAPAEWRFIGWMEREGFDYDLYAETQLHDGTLDLDAYKVLIITTHPEYWSKEMYYGVKAWVHERGGSLLYLGGNGLNCEIEMLDAQTMKVKNGDARDMQARGLESRFHIYNESEANLLGVVFTDTGIMTAAPYEVVDADHWLFTGTGVRNGDTFGQESLHERIPGGASGHETDKTSPSSPHNVHVVARGLNPDNGGAEITYYDTPSGGGVFSAGSITYPSSILVDDTISRLTANAIRHSLGEA
;
A
#
# COMPACT_ATOMS: atom_id res chain seq x y z
N MET A 1 -15.40 -16.09 25.89
CA MET A 1 -15.57 -16.67 24.53
C MET A 1 -14.34 -17.50 24.26
N GLN A 2 -14.47 -18.75 23.87
CA GLN A 2 -13.35 -19.59 23.53
C GLN A 2 -13.17 -19.49 22.02
N ILE A 3 -12.09 -18.85 21.59
CA ILE A 3 -11.69 -18.88 20.18
C ILE A 3 -11.05 -20.26 19.97
N THR A 4 -11.71 -21.12 19.22
CA THR A 4 -11.13 -22.41 18.86
C THR A 4 -10.04 -22.22 17.81
N PRO A 5 -9.05 -23.12 17.71
CA PRO A 5 -8.03 -23.07 16.64
C PRO A 5 -8.62 -23.05 15.24
N ASP A 6 -9.83 -23.54 15.08
CA ASP A 6 -10.57 -23.61 13.82
C ASP A 6 -11.23 -22.28 13.46
N GLY A 7 -11.20 -21.31 14.38
CA GLY A 7 -11.65 -19.95 14.13
C GLY A 7 -13.14 -19.82 13.83
N ASP A 8 -13.97 -20.66 14.42
CA ASP A 8 -15.40 -20.54 14.26
C ASP A 8 -15.95 -19.33 15.02
N TYR A 9 -15.84 -18.19 14.41
CA TYR A 9 -16.33 -16.90 14.94
C TYR A 9 -17.83 -16.70 14.68
N THR A 10 -18.42 -17.50 13.80
CA THR A 10 -19.84 -17.40 13.48
C THR A 10 -20.72 -18.01 14.57
N GLN A 11 -20.21 -18.94 15.33
CA GLN A 11 -20.94 -19.58 16.44
C GLN A 11 -21.45 -18.60 17.48
N THR A 12 -20.83 -17.44 17.59
CA THR A 12 -21.21 -16.44 18.59
C THR A 12 -22.20 -15.40 18.07
N GLY A 13 -22.54 -15.43 16.77
CA GLY A 13 -23.34 -14.41 16.14
C GLY A 13 -22.68 -13.02 16.11
N VAL A 14 -21.39 -12.93 16.41
CA VAL A 14 -20.66 -11.66 16.44
C VAL A 14 -20.22 -11.29 15.04
N MET A 15 -20.54 -10.08 14.64
CA MET A 15 -20.11 -9.50 13.37
C MET A 15 -18.73 -8.82 13.55
N TRP A 16 -17.67 -9.61 13.61
CA TRP A 16 -16.31 -9.15 13.85
C TRP A 16 -15.82 -8.10 12.84
N ASN A 17 -16.24 -8.24 11.58
CA ASN A 17 -15.91 -7.29 10.53
C ASN A 17 -16.49 -5.90 10.81
N LYS A 18 -17.65 -5.82 11.42
CA LYS A 18 -18.37 -4.56 11.65
C LYS A 18 -18.09 -3.96 13.03
N PHE A 19 -18.06 -4.79 14.05
CA PHE A 19 -18.02 -4.31 15.44
C PHE A 19 -16.64 -4.47 16.10
N GLY A 20 -15.70 -5.15 15.43
CA GLY A 20 -14.40 -5.43 15.97
C GLY A 20 -14.40 -6.46 17.11
N TYR A 21 -13.25 -6.63 17.73
CA TYR A 21 -13.04 -7.50 18.86
C TYR A 21 -12.73 -6.68 20.10
N THR A 22 -13.74 -6.49 20.94
CA THR A 22 -13.57 -5.77 22.19
C THR A 22 -13.78 -6.72 23.38
N SER A 23 -12.74 -6.97 24.15
CA SER A 23 -12.85 -7.68 25.41
C SER A 23 -12.14 -6.94 26.53
N PRO A 24 -12.84 -6.52 27.58
CA PRO A 24 -12.21 -5.86 28.72
C PRO A 24 -11.22 -6.76 29.48
N HIS A 25 -11.34 -8.07 29.30
CA HIS A 25 -10.46 -9.07 29.96
C HIS A 25 -9.13 -9.26 29.21
N HIS A 26 -9.01 -8.79 27.95
CA HIS A 26 -7.82 -8.96 27.14
C HIS A 26 -7.08 -7.64 26.87
N LYS A 27 -7.50 -6.57 27.53
CA LYS A 27 -6.79 -5.29 27.42
C LYS A 27 -5.43 -5.39 28.08
N GLN A 28 -4.39 -5.11 27.33
CA GLN A 28 -3.04 -4.95 27.80
C GLN A 28 -2.56 -3.54 27.46
N TYR A 29 -1.81 -2.96 28.38
CA TYR A 29 -1.21 -1.65 28.18
C TYR A 29 0.30 -1.83 28.06
N VAL A 30 0.85 -1.33 26.98
CA VAL A 30 2.29 -1.34 26.72
C VAL A 30 2.75 0.09 26.49
N THR A 31 4.00 0.37 26.87
CA THR A 31 4.61 1.64 26.53
C THR A 31 5.13 1.57 25.10
N ALA A 32 4.77 2.55 24.28
CA ALA A 32 5.27 2.64 22.93
C ALA A 32 6.79 2.86 22.91
N PRO A 33 7.52 2.30 21.92
CA PRO A 33 8.88 2.71 21.64
C PRO A 33 8.99 4.23 21.45
N GLU A 34 10.14 4.80 21.79
CA GLU A 34 10.39 6.24 21.62
C GLU A 34 10.54 6.61 20.12
N LYS A 35 11.22 5.74 19.35
CA LYS A 35 11.42 5.96 17.92
C LYS A 35 10.16 5.61 17.13
N SER A 36 9.73 6.48 16.25
CA SER A 36 8.67 6.20 15.25
C SER A 36 9.09 5.08 14.32
N GLY A 37 8.13 4.22 13.92
CA GLY A 37 8.42 3.11 13.03
C GLY A 37 7.35 2.02 12.99
N LEU A 38 7.58 1.02 12.14
CA LEU A 38 6.74 -0.18 12.02
C LEU A 38 7.34 -1.29 12.88
N TYR A 39 6.65 -1.63 13.95
CA TYR A 39 7.03 -2.68 14.89
C TYR A 39 6.13 -3.89 14.73
N TYR A 40 6.54 -5.01 15.34
CA TYR A 40 5.72 -6.21 15.42
C TYR A 40 5.61 -6.69 16.86
N PHE A 41 4.39 -6.97 17.29
CA PHE A 41 4.16 -7.76 18.47
C PHE A 41 4.37 -9.24 18.17
N HIS A 42 5.06 -9.93 19.07
CA HIS A 42 5.23 -11.37 19.05
C HIS A 42 4.49 -11.98 20.22
N ALA A 43 3.44 -12.73 19.93
CA ALA A 43 2.67 -13.47 20.93
C ALA A 43 3.10 -14.95 20.91
N LYS A 44 3.67 -15.44 22.02
CA LYS A 44 4.03 -16.84 22.22
C LYS A 44 3.15 -17.47 23.26
N GLY A 45 2.46 -18.56 22.90
CA GLY A 45 1.72 -19.40 23.81
C GLY A 45 2.63 -20.40 24.53
N GLU A 46 2.22 -20.86 25.70
CA GLU A 46 2.92 -21.93 26.45
C GLU A 46 3.10 -23.22 25.65
N SER A 47 2.20 -23.48 24.72
CA SER A 47 2.26 -24.63 23.80
C SER A 47 3.29 -24.47 22.66
N GLY A 48 3.99 -23.32 22.57
CA GLY A 48 4.86 -22.97 21.47
C GLY A 48 4.13 -22.35 20.26
N ALA A 49 2.83 -22.13 20.34
CA ALA A 49 2.10 -21.39 19.33
C ALA A 49 2.63 -19.95 19.24
N PHE A 50 2.85 -19.49 18.03
CA PHE A 50 3.40 -18.16 17.74
C PHE A 50 2.47 -17.39 16.80
N PHE A 51 2.27 -16.11 17.09
CA PHE A 51 1.56 -15.17 16.23
C PHE A 51 2.20 -13.80 16.31
N SER A 52 2.20 -13.06 15.21
CA SER A 52 2.68 -11.68 15.17
C SER A 52 1.68 -10.79 14.45
N PHE A 53 1.69 -9.52 14.80
CA PHE A 53 0.89 -8.48 14.16
C PHE A 53 1.63 -7.15 14.19
N PRO A 54 1.39 -6.26 13.19
CA PRO A 54 2.07 -4.99 13.08
C PRO A 54 1.59 -4.00 14.14
N TRP A 55 2.48 -3.07 14.46
CA TRP A 55 2.22 -1.94 15.32
C TRP A 55 2.88 -0.70 14.75
N ILE A 56 2.08 0.26 14.30
CA ILE A 56 2.55 1.55 13.82
C ILE A 56 2.74 2.45 15.04
N VAL A 57 3.95 2.96 15.22
CA VAL A 57 4.28 3.93 16.25
C VAL A 57 4.57 5.26 15.57
N ALA A 58 3.62 6.18 15.66
CA ALA A 58 3.80 7.54 15.19
C ALA A 58 4.64 8.35 16.20
N PRO A 59 5.35 9.40 15.75
CA PRO A 59 6.11 10.25 16.67
C PRO A 59 5.15 11.06 17.56
N ALA A 60 5.61 11.42 18.75
CA ALA A 60 4.84 12.30 19.65
C ALA A 60 4.72 13.73 19.09
N GLN A 61 5.72 14.14 18.33
CA GLN A 61 5.80 15.37 17.54
C GLN A 61 6.65 15.10 16.30
N PRO A 62 6.46 15.83 15.18
CA PRO A 62 7.31 15.70 14.00
C PRO A 62 8.80 15.88 14.37
N GLU A 63 9.65 14.92 13.99
CA GLU A 63 11.09 14.93 14.29
C GLU A 63 11.94 14.99 13.02
N ASN A 64 11.37 14.60 11.86
CA ASN A 64 12.08 14.43 10.60
C ASN A 64 11.41 15.22 9.47
N ASP A 65 12.11 15.40 8.35
CA ASP A 65 11.57 16.07 7.16
C ASP A 65 10.72 15.14 6.28
N ILE A 66 10.75 13.84 6.54
CA ILE A 66 10.06 12.79 5.75
C ILE A 66 8.95 12.16 6.60
N ALA A 67 7.73 12.18 6.10
CA ALA A 67 6.65 11.32 6.59
C ALA A 67 6.49 10.10 5.68
N VAL A 68 6.31 8.93 6.28
CA VAL A 68 5.98 7.67 5.57
C VAL A 68 4.63 7.18 6.04
N LEU A 69 3.76 6.76 5.13
CA LEU A 69 2.48 6.16 5.47
C LEU A 69 2.55 4.63 5.42
N ALA A 70 2.11 4.01 6.49
CA ALA A 70 1.75 2.60 6.52
C ALA A 70 0.30 2.45 6.09
N SER A 71 0.04 1.61 5.09
CA SER A 71 -1.26 1.50 4.42
C SER A 71 -2.27 0.68 5.23
N ASN A 72 -2.52 1.05 6.49
CA ASN A 72 -3.38 0.28 7.39
C ASN A 72 -4.85 0.22 6.93
N ILE A 73 -5.31 1.17 6.14
CA ILE A 73 -6.63 1.11 5.47
C ILE A 73 -6.65 -0.05 4.46
N ASN A 74 -5.60 -0.15 3.65
CA ASN A 74 -5.44 -1.26 2.70
C ASN A 74 -5.33 -2.60 3.42
N TRP A 75 -4.56 -2.70 4.50
CA TRP A 75 -4.46 -3.94 5.28
C TRP A 75 -5.82 -4.37 5.80
N ASN A 76 -6.63 -3.44 6.32
CA ASN A 76 -7.97 -3.72 6.79
C ASN A 76 -8.92 -4.17 5.67
N ALA A 77 -8.82 -3.58 4.48
CA ALA A 77 -9.60 -3.97 3.31
C ALA A 77 -9.33 -5.42 2.87
N TYR A 78 -8.08 -5.86 2.95
CA TYR A 78 -7.66 -7.23 2.61
C TYR A 78 -7.78 -8.21 3.77
N ASN A 79 -8.05 -7.75 5.00
CA ASN A 79 -8.14 -8.59 6.17
C ASN A 79 -9.45 -9.39 6.19
N SER A 80 -9.35 -10.71 6.00
CA SER A 80 -10.50 -11.63 5.99
C SER A 80 -10.92 -12.12 7.37
N PHE A 81 -10.32 -11.62 8.45
CA PHE A 81 -10.70 -12.04 9.80
C PHE A 81 -12.17 -11.74 10.08
N GLY A 82 -12.87 -12.73 10.64
CA GLY A 82 -14.32 -12.64 10.85
C GLY A 82 -15.13 -12.91 9.59
N GLY A 83 -14.47 -13.32 8.49
CA GLY A 83 -15.08 -13.78 7.26
C GLY A 83 -15.61 -12.69 6.35
N ARG A 84 -15.13 -11.47 6.50
CA ARG A 84 -15.45 -10.35 5.66
C ARG A 84 -14.18 -9.60 5.29
N SER A 85 -14.12 -9.17 4.04
CA SER A 85 -13.09 -8.25 3.54
C SER A 85 -13.68 -7.45 2.39
N ASN A 86 -12.86 -6.66 1.71
CA ASN A 86 -13.26 -6.02 0.46
C ASN A 86 -13.61 -7.03 -0.67
N TYR A 87 -13.28 -8.29 -0.52
CA TYR A 87 -13.50 -9.36 -1.52
C TYR A 87 -14.49 -10.43 -1.08
N ILE A 88 -14.94 -10.42 0.17
CA ILE A 88 -15.79 -11.47 0.74
C ILE A 88 -17.07 -10.84 1.27
N HIS A 89 -18.19 -11.21 0.66
CA HIS A 89 -19.50 -10.65 0.93
C HIS A 89 -20.42 -11.63 1.66
N THR A 90 -21.42 -11.09 2.35
CA THR A 90 -22.35 -11.83 3.21
C THR A 90 -23.14 -12.92 2.52
N ASP A 91 -23.52 -12.69 1.28
CA ASP A 91 -24.37 -13.58 0.48
C ASP A 91 -23.62 -14.81 -0.03
N ARG A 92 -22.28 -14.75 -0.02
CA ARG A 92 -21.41 -15.83 -0.50
C ARG A 92 -20.42 -16.29 0.57
N PHE A 93 -20.78 -16.12 1.79
CA PHE A 93 -19.91 -16.43 2.92
C PHE A 93 -19.67 -17.93 3.06
N PRO A 94 -18.41 -18.42 3.17
CA PRO A 94 -18.17 -19.81 3.42
C PRO A 94 -18.79 -20.25 4.75
N PRO A 95 -19.25 -21.50 4.87
CA PRO A 95 -19.95 -21.98 6.07
C PRO A 95 -19.14 -21.94 7.35
N THR A 96 -17.81 -21.97 7.23
CA THR A 96 -16.88 -21.82 8.36
C THR A 96 -15.87 -20.72 8.05
N PRO A 97 -15.76 -19.70 8.90
CA PRO A 97 -14.76 -18.65 8.73
C PRO A 97 -13.34 -19.17 8.95
N THR A 98 -12.35 -18.46 8.45
CA THR A 98 -10.94 -18.77 8.68
C THR A 98 -10.30 -17.79 9.62
N ILE A 99 -9.36 -18.25 10.45
CA ILE A 99 -8.48 -17.41 11.24
C ILE A 99 -7.28 -16.97 10.42
N ASN A 100 -6.78 -17.84 9.57
CA ASN A 100 -5.61 -17.56 8.75
C ASN A 100 -6.02 -17.38 7.29
N ALA A 101 -6.41 -16.16 6.96
CA ALA A 101 -6.82 -15.78 5.62
C ALA A 101 -5.80 -16.15 4.54
N ARG A 102 -4.52 -16.18 4.88
CA ARG A 102 -3.45 -16.52 3.92
C ARG A 102 -3.38 -17.99 3.59
N LEU A 103 -3.37 -18.85 4.61
CA LEU A 103 -3.29 -20.30 4.40
C LEU A 103 -4.57 -20.84 3.75
N GLU A 104 -5.69 -20.19 4.03
CA GLU A 104 -7.00 -20.61 3.56
C GLU A 104 -7.57 -19.66 2.48
N LEU A 105 -6.72 -18.83 1.87
CA LEU A 105 -7.15 -17.83 0.89
C LEU A 105 -8.03 -18.42 -0.21
N LYS A 106 -7.74 -19.64 -0.68
CA LYS A 106 -8.55 -20.32 -1.70
C LYS A 106 -10.01 -20.51 -1.31
N ARG A 107 -10.33 -20.65 -0.03
CA ARG A 107 -11.73 -20.75 0.44
C ARG A 107 -12.51 -19.47 0.20
N TYR A 108 -11.82 -18.34 0.19
CA TYR A 108 -12.42 -17.01 0.03
C TYR A 108 -12.20 -16.42 -1.35
N THR A 109 -11.22 -16.90 -2.09
CA THR A 109 -10.97 -16.50 -3.49
C THR A 109 -11.63 -17.41 -4.52
N ASP A 110 -12.38 -18.41 -4.08
CA ASP A 110 -13.22 -19.20 -4.98
C ASP A 110 -14.28 -18.28 -5.60
N PRO A 111 -14.50 -18.34 -6.93
CA PRO A 111 -15.54 -17.55 -7.61
C PRO A 111 -16.93 -17.69 -6.99
N GLU A 112 -17.20 -18.79 -6.26
CA GLU A 112 -18.43 -18.97 -5.52
C GLU A 112 -18.58 -18.02 -4.31
N HIS A 113 -17.45 -17.51 -3.80
CA HIS A 113 -17.40 -16.69 -2.58
C HIS A 113 -16.98 -15.24 -2.84
N ILE A 114 -16.40 -14.95 -4.00
CA ILE A 114 -15.97 -13.62 -4.40
C ILE A 114 -17.04 -12.93 -5.22
N ASN A 115 -17.26 -11.66 -4.94
CA ASN A 115 -18.07 -10.78 -5.73
C ASN A 115 -17.39 -9.42 -5.94
N TYR A 116 -16.75 -9.23 -7.10
CA TYR A 116 -16.11 -7.97 -7.47
C TYR A 116 -17.09 -6.91 -8.00
N ASP A 117 -18.32 -7.30 -8.30
CA ASP A 117 -19.33 -6.43 -8.90
C ASP A 117 -20.26 -5.79 -7.86
N THR A 118 -19.97 -5.95 -6.59
CA THR A 118 -20.78 -5.36 -5.51
C THR A 118 -20.47 -3.87 -5.39
N GLU A 119 -21.48 -3.04 -5.52
CA GLU A 119 -21.36 -1.59 -5.37
C GLU A 119 -21.16 -1.16 -3.90
N GLU A 120 -21.78 -1.91 -2.99
CA GLU A 120 -21.72 -1.64 -1.57
C GLU A 120 -21.12 -2.81 -0.80
N TYR A 121 -20.03 -2.51 -0.06
CA TYR A 121 -19.37 -3.46 0.83
C TYR A 121 -19.86 -3.32 2.26
N ALA A 122 -19.80 -4.44 3.01
CA ALA A 122 -20.07 -4.40 4.44
C ALA A 122 -19.01 -3.56 5.17
N PRO A 123 -19.39 -2.84 6.24
CA PRO A 123 -18.42 -2.14 7.07
C PRO A 123 -17.32 -3.05 7.60
N LEU A 124 -16.10 -2.55 7.69
CA LEU A 124 -14.92 -3.24 8.17
C LEU A 124 -14.30 -2.48 9.34
N SER A 125 -14.30 -3.09 10.52
CA SER A 125 -13.67 -2.54 11.71
C SER A 125 -12.15 -2.72 11.68
N PHE A 126 -11.41 -1.72 12.15
CA PHE A 126 -9.97 -1.81 12.42
C PHE A 126 -9.66 -2.57 13.72
N ASP A 127 -10.63 -2.73 14.63
CA ASP A 127 -10.49 -3.50 15.86
C ASP A 127 -10.69 -5.00 15.59
N ARG A 128 -9.81 -5.57 14.75
CA ARG A 128 -9.78 -6.98 14.39
C ARG A 128 -8.35 -7.49 14.39
N PRO A 129 -8.11 -8.77 14.80
CA PRO A 129 -6.83 -9.42 14.53
C PRO A 129 -6.47 -9.39 13.03
N GLU A 130 -5.21 -9.22 12.72
CA GLU A 130 -4.70 -9.08 11.34
C GLU A 130 -3.81 -10.26 10.92
N PRO A 131 -4.36 -11.47 10.74
CA PRO A 131 -3.55 -12.63 10.33
C PRO A 131 -2.88 -12.46 8.96
N ILE A 132 -3.39 -11.57 8.11
CA ILE A 132 -2.79 -11.25 6.83
C ILE A 132 -1.39 -10.61 6.98
N ASN A 133 -1.14 -9.96 8.11
CA ASN A 133 0.13 -9.29 8.42
C ASN A 133 1.09 -10.13 9.28
N HIS A 134 0.74 -11.39 9.58
CA HIS A 134 1.58 -12.27 10.39
C HIS A 134 2.94 -12.52 9.72
N ILE A 135 4.02 -12.41 10.51
CA ILE A 135 5.39 -12.75 10.12
C ILE A 135 5.83 -13.94 10.97
N PRO A 136 6.38 -15.03 10.38
CA PRO A 136 6.98 -16.12 11.14
C PRO A 136 8.12 -15.63 12.04
N GLU A 137 8.37 -16.34 13.14
CA GLU A 137 9.35 -15.94 14.17
C GLU A 137 10.79 -15.84 13.64
N GLU A 138 11.13 -16.69 12.70
CA GLU A 138 12.48 -16.82 12.12
C GLU A 138 12.78 -15.84 10.99
N VAL A 139 11.83 -14.99 10.62
CA VAL A 139 11.99 -14.06 9.49
C VAL A 139 12.95 -12.92 9.82
N HIS A 140 13.87 -12.64 8.90
CA HIS A 140 14.80 -11.53 8.95
C HIS A 140 14.32 -10.34 8.12
N ILE A 141 14.80 -9.14 8.43
CA ILE A 141 14.41 -7.90 7.75
C ILE A 141 14.78 -7.89 6.26
N THR A 142 15.86 -8.58 5.86
CA THR A 142 16.32 -8.68 4.46
C THR A 142 15.50 -9.64 3.61
N ASP A 143 14.81 -10.58 4.25
CA ASP A 143 13.83 -11.48 3.66
C ASP A 143 12.64 -11.62 4.62
N PRO A 144 11.90 -10.53 4.80
CA PRO A 144 10.89 -10.45 5.84
C PRO A 144 9.66 -11.29 5.59
N ILE A 145 9.56 -11.99 4.47
CA ILE A 145 8.36 -12.70 4.09
C ILE A 145 8.59 -14.11 3.54
N ALA A 146 9.69 -14.74 3.90
CA ALA A 146 9.91 -16.14 3.56
C ALA A 146 8.66 -17.00 3.88
N GLY A 147 8.21 -17.78 2.90
CA GLY A 147 6.99 -18.58 3.01
C GLY A 147 5.67 -17.79 3.09
N ARG A 148 5.68 -16.50 2.73
CA ARG A 148 4.49 -15.65 2.70
C ARG A 148 4.26 -15.08 1.32
N ALA A 149 3.04 -15.15 0.85
CA ALA A 149 2.61 -14.47 -0.36
C ALA A 149 2.08 -13.05 -0.10
N ALA A 150 2.42 -12.42 1.01
CA ALA A 150 1.95 -11.08 1.38
C ALA A 150 2.84 -10.00 0.79
N CYS A 151 2.65 -9.78 -0.46
CA CYS A 151 3.45 -8.88 -1.26
C CYS A 151 2.85 -7.47 -1.40
N HIS A 152 1.74 -7.18 -0.72
CA HIS A 152 1.00 -5.92 -0.84
C HIS A 152 0.39 -5.41 0.49
N VAL A 153 0.90 -5.91 1.63
CA VAL A 153 0.47 -5.50 2.99
C VAL A 153 1.70 -5.24 3.87
N ALA A 154 1.53 -5.02 5.16
CA ALA A 154 2.57 -4.58 6.09
C ALA A 154 3.96 -5.22 5.93
N PRO A 155 4.10 -6.54 5.72
CA PRO A 155 5.42 -7.13 5.55
C PRO A 155 6.18 -6.67 4.29
N ALA A 156 5.47 -6.29 3.23
CA ALA A 156 6.10 -5.73 2.04
C ALA A 156 6.56 -4.29 2.27
N GLU A 157 5.77 -3.51 2.99
CA GLU A 157 6.14 -2.14 3.40
C GLU A 157 7.36 -2.15 4.32
N TRP A 158 7.51 -3.16 5.16
CA TRP A 158 8.66 -3.31 6.04
C TRP A 158 9.99 -3.44 5.29
N ARG A 159 9.99 -3.97 4.06
CA ARG A 159 11.17 -3.97 3.19
C ARG A 159 11.63 -2.56 2.86
N PHE A 160 10.69 -1.69 2.52
CA PHE A 160 10.97 -0.29 2.24
C PHE A 160 11.50 0.43 3.47
N ILE A 161 10.90 0.22 4.63
CA ILE A 161 11.37 0.79 5.90
C ILE A 161 12.80 0.32 6.23
N GLY A 162 13.09 -0.97 6.05
CA GLY A 162 14.44 -1.52 6.22
C GLY A 162 15.46 -0.92 5.24
N TRP A 163 15.04 -0.62 4.01
CA TRP A 163 15.87 0.09 3.03
C TRP A 163 16.13 1.54 3.46
N MET A 164 15.13 2.27 3.95
CA MET A 164 15.31 3.63 4.47
C MET A 164 16.39 3.68 5.56
N GLU A 165 16.32 2.75 6.51
CA GLU A 165 17.31 2.66 7.58
C GLU A 165 18.72 2.29 7.07
N ARG A 166 18.80 1.38 6.09
CA ARG A 166 20.06 1.01 5.43
C ARG A 166 20.73 2.19 4.72
N GLU A 167 19.95 3.00 4.04
CA GLU A 167 20.44 4.16 3.29
C GLU A 167 20.65 5.41 4.17
N GLY A 168 20.24 5.35 5.44
CA GLY A 168 20.42 6.44 6.40
C GLY A 168 19.41 7.58 6.26
N PHE A 169 18.22 7.29 5.76
CA PHE A 169 17.10 8.25 5.73
C PHE A 169 16.33 8.18 7.05
N ASP A 170 16.29 9.26 7.78
CA ASP A 170 15.42 9.42 8.94
C ASP A 170 14.00 9.77 8.48
N TYR A 171 13.01 9.23 9.18
CA TYR A 171 11.58 9.37 8.83
C TYR A 171 10.69 9.28 10.06
N ASP A 172 9.50 9.84 9.94
CA ASP A 172 8.38 9.65 10.85
C ASP A 172 7.34 8.76 10.17
N LEU A 173 6.88 7.71 10.85
CA LEU A 173 5.89 6.77 10.32
C LEU A 173 4.51 7.09 10.89
N TYR A 174 3.51 7.13 10.01
CA TYR A 174 2.10 7.28 10.39
C TYR A 174 1.24 6.21 9.72
N ALA A 175 0.09 5.94 10.31
CA ALA A 175 -0.96 5.20 9.66
C ALA A 175 -1.76 6.09 8.69
N GLU A 176 -2.30 5.53 7.61
CA GLU A 176 -3.21 6.26 6.72
C GLU A 176 -4.42 6.84 7.47
N THR A 177 -4.93 6.13 8.49
CA THR A 177 -5.99 6.65 9.34
C THR A 177 -5.61 7.93 10.08
N GLN A 178 -4.32 8.13 10.39
CA GLN A 178 -3.81 9.35 11.02
C GLN A 178 -3.66 10.52 10.02
N LEU A 179 -3.51 10.23 8.74
CA LEU A 179 -3.65 11.24 7.68
C LEU A 179 -5.13 11.63 7.52
N HIS A 180 -6.04 10.65 7.56
CA HIS A 180 -7.47 10.90 7.43
C HIS A 180 -8.03 11.78 8.56
N ASP A 181 -7.64 11.54 9.79
CA ASP A 181 -8.16 12.24 10.97
C ASP A 181 -7.42 13.55 11.31
N GLY A 182 -6.34 13.86 10.55
CA GLY A 182 -5.55 15.06 10.72
C GLY A 182 -4.49 14.99 11.84
N THR A 183 -4.23 13.81 12.41
CA THR A 183 -3.12 13.60 13.34
C THR A 183 -1.78 13.85 12.67
N LEU A 184 -1.63 13.43 11.41
CA LEU A 184 -0.49 13.80 10.58
C LEU A 184 -0.69 15.21 10.03
N ASP A 185 0.10 16.16 10.52
CA ASP A 185 0.19 17.51 9.96
C ASP A 185 1.21 17.54 8.81
N LEU A 186 0.72 17.54 7.57
CA LEU A 186 1.57 17.55 6.37
C LEU A 186 2.48 18.79 6.29
N ASP A 187 2.10 19.91 6.87
CA ASP A 187 2.88 21.14 6.81
C ASP A 187 4.17 21.07 7.66
N ALA A 188 4.28 20.07 8.51
CA ALA A 188 5.51 19.80 9.25
C ALA A 188 6.58 19.08 8.40
N TYR A 189 6.25 18.59 7.20
CA TYR A 189 7.10 17.74 6.39
C TYR A 189 7.40 18.35 5.02
N LYS A 190 8.55 17.97 4.44
CA LYS A 190 8.90 18.28 3.05
C LYS A 190 8.48 17.17 2.09
N VAL A 191 8.53 15.92 2.56
CA VAL A 191 8.31 14.73 1.75
C VAL A 191 7.27 13.82 2.41
N LEU A 192 6.31 13.38 1.62
CA LEU A 192 5.41 12.29 1.98
C LEU A 192 5.71 11.08 1.10
N ILE A 193 5.90 9.92 1.69
CA ILE A 193 6.10 8.66 0.97
C ILE A 193 4.92 7.73 1.23
N ILE A 194 4.28 7.29 0.16
CA ILE A 194 3.27 6.22 0.17
C ILE A 194 3.84 5.04 -0.61
N THR A 195 3.68 3.82 -0.09
CA THR A 195 4.41 2.68 -0.65
C THR A 195 3.55 1.45 -0.85
N THR A 196 4.02 0.56 -1.68
CA THR A 196 3.53 -0.80 -1.93
C THR A 196 2.15 -0.81 -2.58
N HIS A 197 1.06 -0.64 -1.82
CA HIS A 197 -0.29 -0.77 -2.36
C HIS A 197 -1.31 0.07 -1.56
N PRO A 198 -1.27 1.40 -1.66
CA PRO A 198 -2.23 2.29 -1.02
C PRO A 198 -3.52 2.40 -1.87
N GLU A 199 -4.25 1.29 -2.07
CA GLU A 199 -5.38 1.19 -3.00
C GLU A 199 -6.62 1.98 -2.53
N TYR A 200 -6.81 2.05 -1.21
CA TYR A 200 -8.04 2.55 -0.60
C TYR A 200 -7.79 3.84 0.17
N TRP A 201 -8.30 4.95 -0.35
CA TRP A 201 -8.16 6.26 0.29
C TRP A 201 -9.49 6.96 0.48
N SER A 202 -9.62 7.77 1.52
CA SER A 202 -10.74 8.70 1.62
C SER A 202 -10.50 9.92 0.72
N LYS A 203 -11.58 10.57 0.32
CA LYS A 203 -11.49 11.82 -0.43
C LYS A 203 -10.77 12.92 0.36
N GLU A 204 -10.93 12.94 1.70
CA GLU A 204 -10.25 13.87 2.59
C GLU A 204 -8.74 13.74 2.50
N MET A 205 -8.21 12.51 2.52
CA MET A 205 -6.79 12.23 2.35
C MET A 205 -6.30 12.69 0.98
N TYR A 206 -7.01 12.31 -0.07
CA TYR A 206 -6.65 12.67 -1.44
C TYR A 206 -6.56 14.20 -1.64
N TYR A 207 -7.63 14.93 -1.31
CA TYR A 207 -7.64 16.38 -1.50
C TYR A 207 -6.70 17.11 -0.55
N GLY A 208 -6.49 16.61 0.66
CA GLY A 208 -5.52 17.12 1.61
C GLY A 208 -4.09 17.04 1.08
N VAL A 209 -3.68 15.87 0.58
CA VAL A 209 -2.36 15.67 -0.02
C VAL A 209 -2.23 16.45 -1.33
N LYS A 210 -3.26 16.46 -2.18
CA LYS A 210 -3.23 17.21 -3.43
C LYS A 210 -3.03 18.71 -3.18
N ALA A 211 -3.76 19.31 -2.25
CA ALA A 211 -3.57 20.70 -1.87
C ALA A 211 -2.18 20.98 -1.29
N TRP A 212 -1.65 20.05 -0.48
CA TRP A 212 -0.31 20.16 0.08
C TRP A 212 0.77 20.14 -1.01
N VAL A 213 0.67 19.22 -1.99
CA VAL A 213 1.61 19.12 -3.12
C VAL A 213 1.47 20.32 -4.08
N HIS A 214 0.25 20.63 -4.53
CA HIS A 214 0.03 21.59 -5.61
C HIS A 214 0.02 23.06 -5.16
N GLU A 215 -0.29 23.34 -3.88
CA GLU A 215 -0.47 24.70 -3.38
C GLU A 215 0.57 25.10 -2.33
N ARG A 216 1.12 24.12 -1.57
CA ARG A 216 2.01 24.36 -0.43
C ARG A 216 3.44 23.87 -0.63
N GLY A 217 3.75 23.27 -1.79
CA GLY A 217 5.11 22.91 -2.18
C GLY A 217 5.64 21.61 -1.58
N GLY A 218 4.76 20.75 -1.05
CA GLY A 218 5.14 19.43 -0.59
C GLY A 218 5.53 18.49 -1.72
N SER A 219 6.36 17.50 -1.46
CA SER A 219 6.79 16.48 -2.43
C SER A 219 6.21 15.12 -2.07
N LEU A 220 5.57 14.47 -3.04
CA LEU A 220 4.99 13.13 -2.90
C LEU A 220 5.82 12.09 -3.64
N LEU A 221 6.23 11.04 -2.95
CA LEU A 221 6.80 9.84 -3.57
C LEU A 221 5.80 8.70 -3.46
N TYR A 222 5.29 8.25 -4.59
CA TYR A 222 4.43 7.09 -4.71
C TYR A 222 5.22 5.88 -5.20
N LEU A 223 5.55 5.00 -4.27
CA LEU A 223 6.40 3.81 -4.49
C LEU A 223 5.53 2.54 -4.48
N GLY A 224 4.49 2.53 -5.27
CA GLY A 224 3.50 1.46 -5.28
C GLY A 224 2.77 1.31 -6.61
N GLY A 225 1.75 0.46 -6.64
CA GLY A 225 0.87 0.25 -7.79
C GLY A 225 -0.59 0.14 -7.38
N ASN A 226 -1.49 0.42 -8.32
CA ASN A 226 -2.94 0.49 -8.12
C ASN A 226 -3.31 1.39 -6.92
N GLY A 227 -2.59 2.51 -6.78
CA GLY A 227 -2.80 3.45 -5.67
C GLY A 227 -4.04 4.29 -5.85
N LEU A 228 -4.73 4.58 -4.74
CA LEU A 228 -5.89 5.48 -4.67
C LEU A 228 -7.06 5.07 -5.58
N ASN A 229 -7.11 3.81 -5.99
CA ASN A 229 -8.07 3.31 -6.98
C ASN A 229 -9.52 3.29 -6.45
N CYS A 230 -9.72 3.13 -5.14
CA CYS A 230 -11.04 3.06 -4.53
C CYS A 230 -11.21 4.08 -3.40
N GLU A 231 -12.38 4.74 -3.36
CA GLU A 231 -12.74 5.59 -2.22
C GLU A 231 -13.22 4.74 -1.04
N ILE A 232 -12.81 5.14 0.17
CA ILE A 232 -13.41 4.67 1.42
C ILE A 232 -14.12 5.81 2.13
N GLU A 233 -15.10 5.44 2.93
CA GLU A 233 -15.75 6.33 3.90
C GLU A 233 -15.45 5.82 5.32
N MET A 234 -14.91 6.69 6.17
CA MET A 234 -14.81 6.41 7.59
C MET A 234 -16.17 6.66 8.24
N LEU A 235 -16.81 5.60 8.73
CA LEU A 235 -18.12 5.69 9.40
C LEU A 235 -17.98 6.21 10.83
N ASP A 236 -16.87 5.90 11.46
CA ASP A 236 -16.42 6.37 12.76
C ASP A 236 -14.89 6.18 12.85
N ALA A 237 -14.28 6.47 13.99
CA ALA A 237 -12.83 6.37 14.19
C ALA A 237 -12.27 4.94 14.04
N GLN A 238 -13.11 3.91 14.02
CA GLN A 238 -12.69 2.51 14.00
C GLN A 238 -13.33 1.67 12.90
N THR A 239 -14.15 2.26 12.04
CA THR A 239 -14.92 1.50 11.06
C THR A 239 -14.92 2.22 9.71
N MET A 240 -14.53 1.52 8.68
CA MET A 240 -14.58 2.01 7.30
C MET A 240 -15.58 1.24 6.45
N LYS A 241 -15.98 1.85 5.34
CA LYS A 241 -16.75 1.22 4.25
C LYS A 241 -16.09 1.56 2.92
N VAL A 242 -15.86 0.55 2.08
CA VAL A 242 -15.33 0.76 0.74
C VAL A 242 -16.46 1.12 -0.21
N LYS A 243 -16.27 2.15 -1.03
CA LYS A 243 -17.18 2.62 -2.09
C LYS A 243 -16.65 2.11 -3.43
N ASN A 244 -17.02 0.90 -3.78
CA ASN A 244 -16.46 0.27 -4.97
C ASN A 244 -17.03 0.83 -6.29
N GLY A 245 -18.28 1.22 -6.30
CA GLY A 245 -18.97 1.66 -7.52
C GLY A 245 -19.22 0.55 -8.55
N ASP A 246 -19.94 0.87 -9.61
CA ASP A 246 -20.18 -0.05 -10.72
C ASP A 246 -19.07 0.10 -11.79
N ALA A 247 -18.29 -0.96 -12.01
CA ALA A 247 -17.26 -1.00 -13.03
C ALA A 247 -17.79 -0.80 -14.45
N ARG A 248 -19.04 -1.21 -14.72
CA ARG A 248 -19.69 -1.00 -16.02
C ARG A 248 -20.07 0.46 -16.24
N ASP A 249 -20.59 1.12 -15.19
CA ASP A 249 -20.86 2.56 -15.24
C ASP A 249 -19.53 3.34 -15.42
N MET A 250 -18.50 2.97 -14.69
CA MET A 250 -17.15 3.53 -14.86
C MET A 250 -16.67 3.46 -16.32
N GLN A 251 -16.71 2.29 -16.94
CA GLN A 251 -16.32 2.10 -18.33
C GLN A 251 -17.22 2.87 -19.31
N ALA A 252 -18.54 2.84 -19.11
CA ALA A 252 -19.50 3.55 -19.96
C ALA A 252 -19.31 5.07 -19.94
N ARG A 253 -18.85 5.60 -18.82
CA ARG A 253 -18.55 7.05 -18.63
C ARG A 253 -17.14 7.43 -19.07
N GLY A 254 -16.29 6.46 -19.42
CA GLY A 254 -14.88 6.69 -19.75
C GLY A 254 -14.04 7.15 -18.57
N LEU A 255 -14.39 6.71 -17.36
CA LEU A 255 -13.65 7.01 -16.15
C LEU A 255 -12.48 6.05 -15.99
N GLU A 256 -11.41 6.51 -15.36
CA GLU A 256 -10.14 5.81 -15.33
C GLU A 256 -10.01 4.83 -14.15
N SER A 257 -10.77 5.05 -13.06
CA SER A 257 -10.71 4.24 -11.85
C SER A 257 -12.04 4.26 -11.08
N ARG A 258 -12.14 3.45 -10.05
CA ARG A 258 -13.30 3.44 -9.12
C ARG A 258 -13.35 4.70 -8.27
N PHE A 259 -12.19 5.27 -7.90
CA PHE A 259 -12.13 6.55 -7.21
C PHE A 259 -12.68 7.68 -8.09
N HIS A 260 -12.39 7.63 -9.40
CA HIS A 260 -12.87 8.60 -10.39
C HIS A 260 -14.41 8.59 -10.56
N ILE A 261 -15.11 7.54 -10.11
CA ILE A 261 -16.58 7.51 -10.14
C ILE A 261 -17.18 8.63 -9.28
N TYR A 262 -16.56 8.90 -8.15
CA TYR A 262 -17.06 9.82 -7.12
C TYR A 262 -16.26 11.12 -7.02
N ASN A 263 -15.03 11.12 -7.53
CA ASN A 263 -14.07 12.20 -7.41
C ASN A 263 -13.47 12.52 -8.79
N GLU A 264 -12.30 13.13 -8.82
CA GLU A 264 -11.45 13.23 -10.00
C GLU A 264 -10.51 12.01 -10.08
N SER A 265 -9.86 11.81 -11.25
CA SER A 265 -8.87 10.75 -11.41
C SER A 265 -7.68 10.96 -10.47
N GLU A 266 -7.22 9.90 -9.84
CA GLU A 266 -5.98 9.89 -9.05
C GLU A 266 -4.76 10.28 -9.86
N ALA A 267 -4.79 10.11 -11.19
CA ALA A 267 -3.73 10.59 -12.09
C ALA A 267 -3.48 12.10 -12.00
N ASN A 268 -4.48 12.89 -11.58
CA ASN A 268 -4.28 14.33 -11.33
C ASN A 268 -3.30 14.61 -10.17
N LEU A 269 -3.10 13.65 -9.26
CA LEU A 269 -2.13 13.72 -8.17
C LEU A 269 -0.93 12.84 -8.44
N LEU A 270 -1.15 11.55 -8.72
CA LEU A 270 -0.07 10.59 -8.86
C LEU A 270 0.69 10.71 -10.20
N GLY A 271 0.11 11.37 -11.21
CA GLY A 271 0.64 11.37 -12.57
C GLY A 271 0.39 10.09 -13.34
N VAL A 272 -0.07 9.06 -12.68
CA VAL A 272 -0.37 7.72 -13.22
C VAL A 272 -1.67 7.19 -12.64
N VAL A 273 -2.28 6.22 -13.34
CA VAL A 273 -3.49 5.52 -12.92
C VAL A 273 -3.37 4.04 -13.24
N PHE A 274 -4.03 3.20 -12.47
CA PHE A 274 -4.06 1.76 -12.64
C PHE A 274 -4.53 1.34 -14.04
N THR A 275 -3.88 0.31 -14.56
CA THR A 275 -4.29 -0.41 -15.78
C THR A 275 -4.31 -1.92 -15.52
N ASP A 276 -5.37 -2.58 -15.98
CA ASP A 276 -5.48 -4.03 -15.93
C ASP A 276 -4.64 -4.73 -17.02
N THR A 277 -4.06 -3.98 -17.94
CA THR A 277 -3.21 -4.52 -19.01
C THR A 277 -1.89 -5.04 -18.41
N GLY A 278 -1.65 -6.34 -18.57
CA GLY A 278 -0.47 -7.00 -17.98
C GLY A 278 -0.58 -7.27 -16.47
N ILE A 279 -1.78 -7.18 -15.89
CA ILE A 279 -2.03 -7.53 -14.49
C ILE A 279 -1.51 -8.94 -14.15
N MET A 280 -1.01 -9.13 -12.94
CA MET A 280 -0.41 -10.38 -12.46
C MET A 280 0.79 -10.88 -13.27
N THR A 281 1.49 -9.99 -13.95
CA THR A 281 2.80 -10.23 -14.55
C THR A 281 3.87 -9.41 -13.85
N ALA A 282 5.16 -9.74 -14.04
CA ALA A 282 6.27 -8.90 -13.61
C ALA A 282 7.38 -8.90 -14.65
N ALA A 283 8.08 -7.77 -14.76
CA ALA A 283 9.16 -7.54 -15.71
C ALA A 283 10.12 -6.47 -15.18
N PRO A 284 11.34 -6.36 -15.73
CA PRO A 284 12.18 -5.18 -15.51
C PRO A 284 11.60 -3.93 -16.14
N TYR A 285 12.17 -2.77 -15.78
CA TYR A 285 11.97 -1.52 -16.49
C TYR A 285 13.00 -1.33 -17.61
N GLU A 286 12.62 -0.63 -18.67
CA GLU A 286 13.51 -0.08 -19.67
C GLU A 286 13.64 1.44 -19.48
N VAL A 287 14.86 1.94 -19.53
CA VAL A 287 15.17 3.38 -19.41
C VAL A 287 14.73 4.11 -20.66
N VAL A 288 13.88 5.14 -20.50
CA VAL A 288 13.39 6.00 -21.58
C VAL A 288 14.21 7.28 -21.69
N ASP A 289 14.58 7.89 -20.54
CA ASP A 289 15.36 9.12 -20.48
C ASP A 289 16.45 9.02 -19.40
N ALA A 290 17.64 8.54 -19.81
CA ALA A 290 18.79 8.38 -18.92
C ALA A 290 19.43 9.71 -18.50
N ASP A 291 19.14 10.81 -19.19
CA ASP A 291 19.68 12.15 -18.87
C ASP A 291 18.90 12.81 -17.73
N HIS A 292 17.75 12.26 -17.37
CA HIS A 292 16.97 12.75 -16.24
C HIS A 292 17.75 12.59 -14.92
N TRP A 293 17.68 13.59 -14.05
CA TRP A 293 18.42 13.63 -12.78
C TRP A 293 18.16 12.41 -11.87
N LEU A 294 17.01 11.76 -11.97
CA LEU A 294 16.68 10.53 -11.25
C LEU A 294 17.72 9.42 -11.48
N PHE A 295 18.34 9.36 -12.66
CA PHE A 295 19.36 8.36 -12.99
C PHE A 295 20.80 8.80 -12.65
N THR A 296 20.99 9.92 -11.98
CA THR A 296 22.32 10.39 -11.59
C THR A 296 23.06 9.31 -10.78
N GLY A 297 24.26 8.96 -11.24
CA GLY A 297 25.12 7.98 -10.57
C GLY A 297 24.74 6.51 -10.78
N THR A 298 23.74 6.20 -11.61
CA THR A 298 23.38 4.80 -11.95
C THR A 298 24.21 4.23 -13.10
N GLY A 299 24.67 5.08 -14.02
CA GLY A 299 25.44 4.68 -15.21
C GLY A 299 24.61 4.04 -16.32
N VAL A 300 23.31 3.98 -16.21
CA VAL A 300 22.40 3.44 -17.24
C VAL A 300 22.29 4.38 -18.45
N ARG A 301 21.88 3.84 -19.59
CA ARG A 301 21.62 4.54 -20.84
C ARG A 301 20.20 4.26 -21.33
N ASN A 302 19.72 5.07 -22.26
CA ASN A 302 18.44 4.82 -22.91
C ASN A 302 18.42 3.41 -23.55
N GLY A 303 17.39 2.64 -23.26
CA GLY A 303 17.23 1.26 -23.69
C GLY A 303 17.87 0.21 -22.78
N ASP A 304 18.66 0.60 -21.77
CA ASP A 304 19.12 -0.33 -20.75
C ASP A 304 17.95 -0.77 -19.86
N THR A 305 18.06 -1.98 -19.30
CA THR A 305 17.05 -2.54 -18.39
C THR A 305 17.56 -2.61 -16.95
N PHE A 306 16.67 -2.43 -15.99
CA PHE A 306 16.96 -2.51 -14.56
C PHE A 306 15.74 -3.03 -13.78
N GLY A 307 15.93 -3.41 -12.52
CA GLY A 307 14.86 -3.96 -11.71
C GLY A 307 14.50 -5.40 -12.08
N GLN A 308 15.47 -6.21 -12.50
CA GLN A 308 15.29 -7.63 -12.82
C GLN A 308 15.09 -8.47 -11.57
N GLU A 309 15.78 -8.13 -10.49
CA GLU A 309 15.72 -8.86 -9.23
C GLU A 309 14.58 -8.32 -8.36
N SER A 310 13.84 -9.23 -7.74
CA SER A 310 12.72 -8.87 -6.87
C SER A 310 12.51 -9.91 -5.78
N LEU A 311 12.24 -9.45 -4.58
CA LEU A 311 11.83 -10.27 -3.43
C LEU A 311 10.31 -10.53 -3.38
N HIS A 312 9.59 -10.18 -4.44
CA HIS A 312 8.15 -10.36 -4.50
C HIS A 312 7.80 -11.83 -4.74
N GLU A 313 7.23 -12.50 -3.74
CA GLU A 313 7.02 -13.94 -3.80
C GLU A 313 5.86 -14.37 -4.71
N ARG A 314 4.79 -13.59 -4.73
CA ARG A 314 3.57 -13.96 -5.47
C ARG A 314 3.75 -13.81 -6.97
N ILE A 315 4.40 -12.75 -7.42
CA ILE A 315 4.60 -12.42 -8.83
C ILE A 315 6.10 -12.10 -9.02
N PRO A 316 6.95 -13.12 -9.13
CA PRO A 316 8.38 -12.92 -9.36
C PRO A 316 8.64 -12.46 -10.80
N GLY A 317 9.76 -11.79 -11.05
CA GLY A 317 10.22 -11.47 -12.40
C GLY A 317 10.60 -10.00 -12.65
N GLY A 318 10.52 -9.14 -11.66
CA GLY A 318 11.02 -7.78 -11.77
C GLY A 318 10.24 -6.73 -10.99
N ALA A 319 10.71 -5.50 -11.09
CA ALA A 319 10.23 -4.36 -10.31
C ALA A 319 8.96 -3.71 -10.88
N SER A 320 8.57 -4.04 -12.13
CA SER A 320 7.31 -3.63 -12.73
C SER A 320 6.34 -4.80 -12.73
N GLY A 321 5.34 -4.80 -11.85
CA GLY A 321 4.42 -5.94 -11.83
C GLY A 321 3.41 -5.97 -10.70
N HIS A 322 2.72 -7.10 -10.62
CA HIS A 322 1.54 -7.41 -9.84
C HIS A 322 0.36 -6.58 -10.36
N GLU A 323 0.26 -5.34 -9.97
CA GLU A 323 -0.61 -4.30 -10.51
C GLU A 323 0.24 -3.08 -10.82
N THR A 324 -0.04 -2.44 -11.96
CA THR A 324 0.80 -1.39 -12.50
C THR A 324 -0.02 -0.21 -12.98
N ASP A 325 0.60 0.98 -12.96
CA ASP A 325 -0.02 2.25 -13.31
C ASP A 325 0.71 2.90 -14.48
N LYS A 326 -0.05 3.65 -15.28
CA LYS A 326 0.46 4.40 -16.43
C LYS A 326 -0.09 5.81 -16.46
N THR A 327 0.57 6.66 -17.23
CA THR A 327 0.03 7.97 -17.60
C THR A 327 -1.30 7.84 -18.34
N SER A 328 -2.17 8.80 -18.15
CA SER A 328 -3.52 8.84 -18.73
C SER A 328 -3.87 10.26 -19.22
N PRO A 329 -5.01 10.46 -19.86
CA PRO A 329 -5.51 11.79 -20.18
C PRO A 329 -5.67 12.74 -18.99
N SER A 330 -5.83 12.21 -17.78
CA SER A 330 -5.94 13.01 -16.55
C SER A 330 -4.59 13.33 -15.90
N SER A 331 -3.50 12.77 -16.39
CA SER A 331 -2.15 13.09 -15.89
C SER A 331 -1.78 14.56 -16.16
N PRO A 332 -1.01 15.21 -15.27
CA PRO A 332 -0.49 16.56 -15.51
C PRO A 332 0.24 16.65 -16.84
N HIS A 333 0.06 17.77 -17.57
CA HIS A 333 0.66 17.94 -18.89
C HIS A 333 2.19 17.92 -18.91
N ASN A 334 2.83 18.22 -17.80
CA ASN A 334 4.27 18.21 -17.62
C ASN A 334 4.80 16.91 -17.00
N VAL A 335 3.97 15.87 -16.91
CA VAL A 335 4.45 14.56 -16.43
C VAL A 335 5.47 14.01 -17.38
N HIS A 336 6.63 13.61 -16.84
CA HIS A 336 7.74 13.05 -17.58
C HIS A 336 7.88 11.56 -17.28
N VAL A 337 7.82 10.72 -18.32
CA VAL A 337 8.04 9.27 -18.20
C VAL A 337 9.52 9.00 -18.40
N VAL A 338 10.20 8.49 -17.37
CA VAL A 338 11.64 8.23 -17.37
C VAL A 338 11.99 6.76 -17.61
N ALA A 339 11.07 5.84 -17.30
CA ALA A 339 11.22 4.41 -17.60
C ALA A 339 9.86 3.74 -17.78
N ARG A 340 9.85 2.57 -18.46
CA ARG A 340 8.66 1.76 -18.73
C ARG A 340 8.89 0.31 -18.40
N GLY A 341 7.91 -0.32 -17.77
CA GLY A 341 7.90 -1.77 -17.54
C GLY A 341 7.78 -2.55 -18.85
N LEU A 342 8.51 -3.64 -18.95
CA LEU A 342 8.53 -4.52 -20.13
C LEU A 342 7.52 -5.68 -20.02
N ASN A 343 6.44 -5.48 -19.28
CA ASN A 343 5.39 -6.48 -19.13
C ASN A 343 4.71 -6.78 -20.47
N PRO A 344 4.14 -7.99 -20.65
CA PRO A 344 3.46 -8.36 -21.90
C PRO A 344 2.25 -7.48 -22.20
N ASP A 345 1.76 -7.58 -23.42
CA ASP A 345 0.52 -6.93 -23.90
C ASP A 345 0.52 -5.40 -23.80
N ASN A 346 1.72 -4.79 -23.88
CA ASN A 346 1.91 -3.37 -23.64
C ASN A 346 1.49 -2.93 -22.22
N GLY A 347 1.53 -3.86 -21.27
CA GLY A 347 1.34 -3.61 -19.85
C GLY A 347 2.55 -2.97 -19.19
N GLY A 348 2.59 -3.07 -17.86
CA GLY A 348 3.71 -2.60 -17.06
C GLY A 348 3.57 -1.14 -16.62
N ALA A 349 4.34 -0.81 -15.61
CA ALA A 349 4.34 0.50 -14.98
C ALA A 349 5.10 1.55 -15.80
N GLU A 350 4.75 2.80 -15.61
CA GLU A 350 5.58 3.93 -16.00
C GLU A 350 6.16 4.61 -14.76
N ILE A 351 7.49 4.72 -14.70
CA ILE A 351 8.13 5.58 -13.69
C ILE A 351 8.05 7.00 -14.21
N THR A 352 7.47 7.88 -13.40
CA THR A 352 7.20 9.26 -13.78
C THR A 352 7.66 10.26 -12.74
N TYR A 353 7.88 11.49 -13.21
CA TYR A 353 8.11 12.66 -12.36
C TYR A 353 7.43 13.89 -12.97
N TYR A 354 6.92 14.77 -12.11
CA TYR A 354 6.51 16.11 -12.50
C TYR A 354 6.68 17.10 -11.34
N ASP A 355 7.00 18.36 -11.69
CA ASP A 355 7.06 19.48 -10.75
C ASP A 355 5.73 20.21 -10.67
N THR A 356 5.41 20.75 -9.49
CA THR A 356 4.26 21.64 -9.29
C THR A 356 4.69 23.12 -9.27
N PRO A 357 3.80 24.04 -9.66
CA PRO A 357 4.10 25.48 -9.61
C PRO A 357 4.42 26.01 -8.21
N SER A 358 3.99 25.30 -7.16
CA SER A 358 4.26 25.64 -5.77
C SER A 358 5.68 25.30 -5.31
N GLY A 359 6.47 24.59 -6.13
CA GLY A 359 7.81 24.13 -5.79
C GLY A 359 7.91 22.71 -5.26
N GLY A 360 6.77 22.00 -5.15
CA GLY A 360 6.76 20.57 -4.86
C GLY A 360 6.94 19.72 -6.11
N GLY A 361 7.00 18.40 -5.93
CA GLY A 361 7.11 17.45 -7.03
C GLY A 361 6.44 16.12 -6.71
N VAL A 362 6.15 15.34 -7.74
CA VAL A 362 5.61 13.99 -7.58
C VAL A 362 6.44 13.00 -8.37
N PHE A 363 6.98 12.03 -7.64
CA PHE A 363 7.63 10.85 -8.20
C PHE A 363 6.71 9.64 -8.05
N SER A 364 6.48 8.91 -9.13
CA SER A 364 5.66 7.69 -9.12
C SER A 364 6.38 6.52 -9.75
N ALA A 365 6.47 5.41 -9.02
CA ALA A 365 7.02 4.15 -9.52
C ALA A 365 5.98 3.32 -10.29
N GLY A 366 4.70 3.46 -9.93
CA GLY A 366 3.57 2.83 -10.61
C GLY A 366 3.50 1.31 -10.52
N SER A 367 4.08 0.68 -9.47
CA SER A 367 4.14 -0.79 -9.40
C SER A 367 4.18 -1.32 -7.96
N ILE A 368 3.36 -2.33 -7.67
CA ILE A 368 3.39 -3.04 -6.37
C ILE A 368 4.73 -3.76 -6.14
N THR A 369 5.37 -4.28 -7.20
CA THR A 369 6.63 -5.02 -7.06
C THR A 369 7.86 -4.12 -6.91
N TYR A 370 7.74 -2.82 -7.14
CA TYR A 370 8.86 -1.87 -7.04
C TYR A 370 9.56 -1.89 -5.67
N PRO A 371 8.86 -1.77 -4.52
CA PRO A 371 9.51 -1.83 -3.22
C PRO A 371 10.17 -3.19 -2.93
N SER A 372 9.72 -4.24 -3.59
CA SER A 372 10.32 -5.57 -3.43
C SER A 372 11.67 -5.72 -4.14
N SER A 373 12.02 -4.79 -5.03
CA SER A 373 13.31 -4.75 -5.73
C SER A 373 14.31 -3.80 -5.06
N ILE A 374 13.87 -2.91 -4.20
CA ILE A 374 14.69 -1.81 -3.66
C ILE A 374 15.88 -2.29 -2.82
N LEU A 375 15.79 -3.48 -2.23
CA LEU A 375 16.87 -4.08 -1.43
C LEU A 375 17.89 -4.85 -2.26
N VAL A 376 17.55 -5.24 -3.50
CA VAL A 376 18.32 -6.19 -4.31
C VAL A 376 18.72 -5.66 -5.69
N ASP A 377 18.21 -4.49 -6.10
CA ASP A 377 18.58 -3.82 -7.35
C ASP A 377 19.17 -2.43 -7.07
N ASP A 378 20.44 -2.23 -7.44
CA ASP A 378 21.17 -1.00 -7.15
C ASP A 378 20.61 0.21 -7.90
N THR A 379 20.06 0.01 -9.11
CA THR A 379 19.46 1.11 -9.90
C THR A 379 18.15 1.56 -9.26
N ILE A 380 17.28 0.64 -8.84
CA ILE A 380 16.05 0.95 -8.10
C ILE A 380 16.39 1.70 -6.80
N SER A 381 17.34 1.19 -6.04
CA SER A 381 17.80 1.81 -4.79
C SER A 381 18.31 3.23 -5.02
N ARG A 382 19.21 3.41 -6.01
CA ARG A 382 19.81 4.72 -6.33
C ARG A 382 18.78 5.73 -6.82
N LEU A 383 17.90 5.32 -7.71
CA LEU A 383 16.85 6.16 -8.28
C LEU A 383 15.89 6.65 -7.18
N THR A 384 15.48 5.75 -6.27
CA THR A 384 14.64 6.12 -5.12
C THR A 384 15.37 7.08 -4.19
N ALA A 385 16.66 6.83 -3.89
CA ALA A 385 17.46 7.72 -3.06
C ALA A 385 17.63 9.11 -3.70
N ASN A 386 17.81 9.17 -5.03
CA ASN A 386 17.87 10.45 -5.74
C ASN A 386 16.55 11.20 -5.65
N ALA A 387 15.41 10.52 -5.79
CA ALA A 387 14.08 11.13 -5.65
C ALA A 387 13.89 11.74 -4.25
N ILE A 388 14.26 11.01 -3.18
CA ILE A 388 14.18 11.51 -1.80
C ILE A 388 15.08 12.72 -1.61
N ARG A 389 16.37 12.65 -1.99
CA ARG A 389 17.35 13.76 -1.82
C ARG A 389 16.92 15.01 -2.60
N HIS A 390 16.44 14.84 -3.82
CA HIS A 390 15.91 15.96 -4.59
C HIS A 390 14.74 16.64 -3.89
N SER A 391 13.81 15.84 -3.38
CA SER A 391 12.63 16.36 -2.64
C SER A 391 13.00 17.02 -1.30
N LEU A 392 14.13 16.64 -0.70
CA LEU A 392 14.69 17.32 0.47
C LEU A 392 15.47 18.61 0.13
N GLY A 393 15.77 18.82 -1.15
CA GLY A 393 16.60 19.95 -1.62
C GLY A 393 18.11 19.70 -1.46
N GLU A 394 18.54 18.45 -1.43
CA GLU A 394 19.95 18.02 -1.24
C GLU A 394 20.66 17.68 -2.56
N ALA A 395 19.99 17.73 -3.70
CA ALA A 395 20.50 17.34 -5.02
C ALA A 395 21.07 18.53 -5.81
#